data_8cd96c5505a17a42fdd3e9427d948944
#
_entry.id   8cd96c5505a17a42fdd3e9427d948944
#
_cell.length_a   1.000
_cell.length_b   1.000
_cell.length_c   1.000
_cell.angle_alpha   90.00
_cell.angle_beta   90.00
_cell.angle_gamma   90.00
#
_symmetry.space_group_name_H-M   'P 1'
#
loop_
_entity.id
_entity.type
_entity.pdbx_description
1 polymer ?
#
loop_
_entity_poly.entity_id
_entity_poly.type
_entity_poly.pdbx_seq_one_letter_code
_entity_poly.pdbx_strand_id
1 'polypeptide(L)'
;IAEFFSHWPVIAICTLCVICGPLGHWRKDFVDELVGSVVMIVTQFSAGSWVGAGGHWQKWGWHAGGVVLADWIVGGPHVNPAVTLTNLALGKLRYAEFLCRVSAQFAGGILTFPICRWFAKMFKLPMFGGPTFDPAKVSFAAALWDEGVATFILCCAIFLLNWELPVRKNYLAKQSLTAVVIRFNLEMFSSSGCAMNPMLGTCWAIFLSSEAEGGRYAFPGDPSHYWCYWVAGFTGALLASLFYSLCSGTQFFG
;
A
#
# COMPACT_ATOMS: atom_id res chain seq x y z
N ILE A 1 -19.66 -15.69 -9.80
CA ILE A 1 -20.26 -15.11 -8.58
C ILE A 1 -20.26 -16.14 -7.45
N ALA A 2 -20.66 -17.41 -7.68
CA ALA A 2 -20.65 -18.45 -6.66
C ALA A 2 -19.24 -18.74 -6.11
N GLU A 3 -18.22 -18.77 -6.96
CA GLU A 3 -16.81 -18.91 -6.54
C GLU A 3 -16.30 -17.73 -5.69
N PHE A 4 -16.82 -16.53 -5.93
CA PHE A 4 -16.46 -15.35 -5.14
C PHE A 4 -16.97 -15.44 -3.70
N PHE A 5 -18.15 -16.04 -3.50
CA PHE A 5 -18.78 -16.16 -2.19
C PHE A 5 -18.40 -17.43 -1.40
N SER A 6 -17.64 -18.36 -1.98
CA SER A 6 -17.21 -19.58 -1.26
C SER A 6 -16.12 -19.37 -0.20
N HIS A 7 -15.64 -18.12 -0.03
CA HIS A 7 -14.47 -17.80 0.80
C HIS A 7 -14.85 -17.06 2.08
N TRP A 8 -15.45 -17.77 3.02
CA TRP A 8 -15.89 -17.27 4.33
C TRP A 8 -14.88 -16.38 5.08
N PRO A 9 -13.56 -16.65 5.11
CA PRO A 9 -12.64 -15.80 5.86
C PRO A 9 -12.53 -14.39 5.29
N VAL A 10 -12.54 -14.26 3.97
CA VAL A 10 -12.48 -12.95 3.28
C VAL A 10 -13.76 -12.17 3.53
N ILE A 11 -14.91 -12.84 3.42
CA ILE A 11 -16.22 -12.23 3.70
C ILE A 11 -16.28 -11.82 5.17
N ALA A 12 -15.83 -12.65 6.10
CA ALA A 12 -15.83 -12.34 7.53
C ALA A 12 -14.95 -11.13 7.87
N ILE A 13 -13.74 -11.05 7.30
CA ILE A 13 -12.84 -9.90 7.49
C ILE A 13 -13.46 -8.64 6.89
N CYS A 14 -13.98 -8.71 5.67
CA CYS A 14 -14.66 -7.57 5.05
C CYS A 14 -15.90 -7.15 5.83
N THR A 15 -16.69 -8.10 6.34
CA THR A 15 -17.88 -7.83 7.14
C THR A 15 -17.51 -7.20 8.47
N LEU A 16 -16.50 -7.73 9.17
CA LEU A 16 -15.98 -7.13 10.41
C LEU A 16 -15.45 -5.72 10.16
N CYS A 17 -14.69 -5.51 9.10
CA CYS A 17 -14.19 -4.19 8.72
C CYS A 17 -15.33 -3.23 8.39
N VAL A 18 -16.37 -3.68 7.69
CA VAL A 18 -17.56 -2.89 7.36
C VAL A 18 -18.43 -2.61 8.58
N ILE A 19 -18.56 -3.55 9.51
CA ILE A 19 -19.35 -3.38 10.73
C ILE A 19 -18.62 -2.51 11.75
N CYS A 20 -17.32 -2.72 11.94
CA CYS A 20 -16.54 -1.98 12.94
C CYS A 20 -16.15 -0.57 12.48
N GLY A 21 -15.90 -0.36 11.18
CA GLY A 21 -15.53 0.94 10.63
C GLY A 21 -16.66 1.97 10.63
N PRO A 22 -17.89 1.63 10.17
CA PRO A 22 -18.99 2.60 10.07
C PRO A 22 -19.64 2.99 11.38
N LEU A 23 -19.42 2.25 12.45
CA LEU A 23 -20.10 2.43 13.74
C LEU A 23 -19.56 3.63 14.53
N GLY A 24 -19.21 4.73 13.87
CA GLY A 24 -18.81 5.86 14.67
C GLY A 24 -18.21 7.05 13.91
N HIS A 25 -17.46 7.79 14.66
CA HIS A 25 -16.86 9.07 14.32
C HIS A 25 -15.91 9.01 13.10
N TRP A 26 -15.33 7.84 12.77
CA TRP A 26 -14.35 7.65 11.70
C TRP A 26 -14.92 7.01 10.41
N ARG A 27 -16.24 7.04 10.22
CA ARG A 27 -16.87 6.46 9.02
C ARG A 27 -16.28 7.01 7.71
N LYS A 28 -16.02 8.31 7.67
CA LYS A 28 -15.42 8.96 6.49
C LYS A 28 -14.02 8.43 6.24
N ASP A 29 -13.18 8.39 7.27
CA ASP A 29 -11.80 7.91 7.16
C ASP A 29 -11.73 6.45 6.72
N PHE A 30 -12.65 5.62 7.20
CA PHE A 30 -12.77 4.22 6.76
C PHE A 30 -13.11 4.14 5.26
N VAL A 31 -14.10 4.89 4.80
CA VAL A 31 -14.52 4.88 3.39
C VAL A 31 -13.41 5.43 2.50
N ASP A 32 -12.78 6.52 2.89
CA ASP A 32 -11.69 7.14 2.14
C ASP A 32 -10.50 6.18 1.99
N GLU A 33 -10.09 5.50 3.06
CA GLU A 33 -9.00 4.52 3.02
C GLU A 33 -9.35 3.27 2.19
N LEU A 34 -10.57 2.77 2.31
CA LEU A 34 -11.04 1.62 1.53
C LEU A 34 -11.06 1.97 0.03
N VAL A 35 -11.74 3.05 -0.34
CA VAL A 35 -11.85 3.49 -1.74
C VAL A 35 -10.49 3.88 -2.29
N GLY A 36 -9.69 4.60 -1.52
CA GLY A 36 -8.31 4.97 -1.91
C GLY A 36 -7.45 3.76 -2.18
N SER A 37 -7.51 2.73 -1.35
CA SER A 37 -6.77 1.47 -1.55
C SER A 37 -7.24 0.74 -2.80
N VAL A 38 -8.54 0.68 -3.05
CA VAL A 38 -9.08 0.09 -4.30
C VAL A 38 -8.55 0.84 -5.52
N VAL A 39 -8.69 2.16 -5.56
CA VAL A 39 -8.26 2.97 -6.71
C VAL A 39 -6.75 2.88 -6.90
N MET A 40 -5.96 2.96 -5.82
CA MET A 40 -4.50 2.83 -5.87
C MET A 40 -4.09 1.49 -6.47
N ILE A 41 -4.64 0.38 -6.00
CA ILE A 41 -4.28 -0.95 -6.50
C ILE A 41 -4.66 -1.08 -7.97
N VAL A 42 -5.89 -0.72 -8.36
CA VAL A 42 -6.33 -0.79 -9.75
C VAL A 42 -5.40 0.00 -10.66
N THR A 43 -5.06 1.22 -10.30
CA THR A 43 -4.28 2.12 -11.17
C THR A 43 -2.80 1.77 -11.19
N GLN A 44 -2.21 1.38 -10.07
CA GLN A 44 -0.77 1.11 -9.98
C GLN A 44 -0.42 -0.29 -10.51
N PHE A 45 -1.15 -1.31 -10.15
CA PHE A 45 -0.86 -2.68 -10.59
C PHE A 45 -1.28 -2.92 -12.04
N SER A 46 -2.38 -2.33 -12.49
CA SER A 46 -2.80 -2.41 -13.90
C SER A 46 -1.88 -1.64 -14.85
N ALA A 47 -1.29 -0.54 -14.39
CA ALA A 47 -0.47 0.34 -15.21
C ALA A 47 0.68 -0.39 -15.93
N GLY A 48 1.32 -1.34 -15.26
CA GLY A 48 2.42 -2.12 -15.83
C GLY A 48 1.98 -3.17 -16.84
N SER A 49 0.76 -3.68 -16.73
CA SER A 49 0.28 -4.84 -17.48
C SER A 49 -0.82 -4.51 -18.49
N TRP A 50 -1.72 -3.58 -18.18
CA TRP A 50 -2.90 -3.30 -19.03
C TRP A 50 -2.71 -2.08 -19.93
N VAL A 51 -1.95 -1.10 -19.48
CA VAL A 51 -1.79 0.16 -20.22
C VAL A 51 -0.60 0.12 -21.17
N GLY A 52 0.09 -0.97 -21.22
CA GLY A 52 0.91 -1.03 -22.36
C GLY A 52 2.27 -1.65 -22.27
N ALA A 53 2.58 -2.28 -23.36
CA ALA A 53 3.89 -2.51 -23.91
C ALA A 53 4.64 -1.20 -24.23
N GLY A 54 4.23 -0.07 -23.64
CA GLY A 54 4.88 1.23 -23.80
C GLY A 54 6.25 1.29 -23.16
N GLY A 55 7.04 2.24 -23.56
CA GLY A 55 8.38 2.45 -23.02
C GLY A 55 8.37 2.77 -21.54
N HIS A 56 9.56 2.76 -20.94
CA HIS A 56 9.82 3.03 -19.52
C HIS A 56 9.08 4.28 -19.00
N TRP A 57 9.16 5.40 -19.69
CA TRP A 57 8.52 6.66 -19.33
C TRP A 57 6.99 6.61 -19.36
N GLN A 58 6.40 5.79 -20.23
CA GLN A 58 4.95 5.60 -20.27
C GLN A 58 4.46 4.88 -19.01
N LYS A 59 5.18 3.85 -18.54
CA LYS A 59 4.89 3.17 -17.27
C LYS A 59 4.99 4.12 -16.08
N TRP A 60 6.00 4.99 -16.08
CA TRP A 60 6.15 6.02 -15.05
C TRP A 60 4.97 7.00 -15.05
N GLY A 61 4.58 7.50 -16.22
CA GLY A 61 3.46 8.43 -16.37
C GLY A 61 2.14 7.84 -15.89
N TRP A 62 1.85 6.59 -16.26
CA TRP A 62 0.65 5.90 -15.80
C TRP A 62 0.64 5.65 -14.30
N HIS A 63 1.77 5.23 -13.75
CA HIS A 63 1.90 5.05 -12.31
C HIS A 63 1.70 6.37 -11.57
N ALA A 64 2.34 7.45 -12.02
CA ALA A 64 2.18 8.78 -11.45
C ALA A 64 0.73 9.27 -11.56
N GLY A 65 0.10 9.10 -12.71
CA GLY A 65 -1.31 9.41 -12.91
C GLY A 65 -2.22 8.64 -11.96
N GLY A 66 -1.92 7.37 -11.72
CA GLY A 66 -2.64 6.53 -10.76
C GLY A 66 -2.54 7.01 -9.32
N VAL A 67 -1.35 7.41 -8.89
CA VAL A 67 -1.13 7.99 -7.54
C VAL A 67 -1.93 9.29 -7.38
N VAL A 68 -1.82 10.19 -8.36
CA VAL A 68 -2.56 11.47 -8.35
C VAL A 68 -4.06 11.23 -8.34
N LEU A 69 -4.56 10.31 -9.15
CA LEU A 69 -5.99 10.01 -9.26
C LEU A 69 -6.54 9.41 -7.96
N ALA A 70 -5.83 8.46 -7.36
CA ALA A 70 -6.24 7.85 -6.10
C ALA A 70 -6.36 8.89 -4.99
N ASP A 71 -5.35 9.75 -4.85
CA ASP A 71 -5.35 10.81 -3.84
C ASP A 71 -6.44 11.85 -4.12
N TRP A 72 -6.67 12.21 -5.39
CA TRP A 72 -7.66 13.21 -5.78
C TRP A 72 -9.10 12.76 -5.53
N ILE A 73 -9.43 11.49 -5.82
CA ILE A 73 -10.79 10.95 -5.66
C ILE A 73 -11.24 10.97 -4.20
N VAL A 74 -10.33 10.65 -3.27
CA VAL A 74 -10.69 10.46 -1.86
C VAL A 74 -10.10 11.53 -0.92
N GLY A 75 -9.35 12.49 -1.45
CA GLY A 75 -8.87 13.64 -0.68
C GLY A 75 -7.73 13.34 0.29
N GLY A 76 -6.79 12.48 -0.09
CA GLY A 76 -5.54 12.23 0.63
C GLY A 76 -5.59 11.10 1.66
N PRO A 77 -6.06 9.90 1.29
CA PRO A 77 -5.99 8.72 2.15
C PRO A 77 -4.53 8.27 2.31
N HIS A 78 -4.24 7.59 3.39
CA HIS A 78 -2.89 7.04 3.59
C HIS A 78 -2.62 5.82 2.71
N VAL A 79 -3.61 4.97 2.47
CA VAL A 79 -3.60 3.72 1.69
C VAL A 79 -2.46 2.75 2.03
N ASN A 80 -1.80 2.97 3.15
CA ASN A 80 -0.58 2.28 3.54
C ASN A 80 -0.45 2.26 5.07
N PRO A 81 -0.42 1.08 5.72
CA PRO A 81 -0.24 0.97 7.17
C PRO A 81 1.04 1.62 7.69
N ALA A 82 2.14 1.59 6.93
CA ALA A 82 3.39 2.22 7.34
C ALA A 82 3.26 3.75 7.36
N VAL A 83 2.61 4.35 6.36
CA VAL A 83 2.31 5.79 6.35
C VAL A 83 1.30 6.16 7.45
N THR A 84 0.32 5.30 7.72
CA THR A 84 -0.61 5.52 8.82
C THR A 84 0.11 5.49 10.17
N LEU A 85 1.09 4.59 10.33
CA LEU A 85 1.92 4.50 11.53
C LEU A 85 2.76 5.76 11.76
N THR A 86 3.29 6.39 10.70
CA THR A 86 4.04 7.66 10.88
C THR A 86 3.16 8.77 11.45
N ASN A 87 1.91 8.86 11.01
CA ASN A 87 0.98 9.85 11.53
C ASN A 87 0.58 9.57 12.99
N LEU A 88 0.47 8.29 13.37
CA LEU A 88 0.30 7.90 14.77
C LEU A 88 1.54 8.27 15.60
N ALA A 89 2.74 7.94 15.13
CA ALA A 89 4.00 8.21 15.83
C ALA A 89 4.27 9.70 16.03
N LEU A 90 3.78 10.54 15.12
CA LEU A 90 3.89 12.02 15.21
C LEU A 90 2.67 12.68 15.87
N GLY A 91 1.85 11.91 16.59
CA GLY A 91 0.71 12.43 17.35
C GLY A 91 -0.43 13.02 16.52
N LYS A 92 -0.46 12.75 15.21
CA LYS A 92 -1.49 13.28 14.29
C LYS A 92 -2.74 12.41 14.22
N LEU A 93 -2.67 11.17 14.70
CA LEU A 93 -3.77 10.21 14.77
C LEU A 93 -3.91 9.64 16.18
N ARG A 94 -5.14 9.28 16.54
CA ARG A 94 -5.41 8.45 17.71
C ARG A 94 -5.24 6.96 17.35
N TYR A 95 -4.92 6.14 18.34
CA TYR A 95 -4.73 4.70 18.14
C TYR A 95 -5.96 4.01 17.51
N ALA A 96 -7.18 4.36 17.96
CA ALA A 96 -8.40 3.81 17.40
C ALA A 96 -8.62 4.22 15.93
N GLU A 97 -8.25 5.44 15.55
CA GLU A 97 -8.28 5.89 14.16
C GLU A 97 -7.25 5.16 13.30
N PHE A 98 -6.02 4.95 13.83
CA PHE A 98 -5.01 4.11 13.18
C PHE A 98 -5.55 2.71 12.85
N LEU A 99 -6.17 2.03 13.80
CA LEU A 99 -6.77 0.72 13.58
C LEU A 99 -7.89 0.76 12.54
N CYS A 100 -8.76 1.77 12.60
CA CYS A 100 -9.83 1.98 11.63
C CYS A 100 -9.29 2.12 10.20
N ARG A 101 -8.29 3.00 9.99
CA ARG A 101 -7.68 3.23 8.67
C ARG A 101 -6.99 1.97 8.15
N VAL A 102 -6.17 1.31 8.98
CA VAL A 102 -5.47 0.08 8.58
C VAL A 102 -6.45 -1.04 8.22
N SER A 103 -7.53 -1.20 8.99
CA SER A 103 -8.58 -2.18 8.67
C SER A 103 -9.25 -1.90 7.32
N ALA A 104 -9.54 -0.63 7.02
CA ALA A 104 -10.12 -0.21 5.74
C ALA A 104 -9.18 -0.46 4.55
N GLN A 105 -7.87 -0.18 4.73
CA GLN A 105 -6.84 -0.46 3.73
C GLN A 105 -6.79 -1.95 3.39
N PHE A 106 -6.81 -2.81 4.41
CA PHE A 106 -6.86 -4.26 4.22
C PHE A 106 -8.12 -4.71 3.51
N ALA A 107 -9.29 -4.21 3.89
CA ALA A 107 -10.54 -4.51 3.22
C ALA A 107 -10.47 -4.13 1.72
N GLY A 108 -9.96 -2.95 1.41
CA GLY A 108 -9.72 -2.50 0.03
C GLY A 108 -8.77 -3.41 -0.72
N GLY A 109 -7.63 -3.78 -0.12
CA GLY A 109 -6.63 -4.66 -0.74
C GLY A 109 -7.17 -6.06 -1.04
N ILE A 110 -7.84 -6.69 -0.06
CA ILE A 110 -8.43 -8.02 -0.23
C ILE A 110 -9.50 -8.04 -1.32
N LEU A 111 -10.32 -7.01 -1.41
CA LEU A 111 -11.39 -6.93 -2.42
C LEU A 111 -10.85 -6.69 -3.83
N THR A 112 -9.80 -5.88 -3.96
CA THR A 112 -9.38 -5.35 -5.26
C THR A 112 -8.70 -6.40 -6.14
N PHE A 113 -7.78 -7.20 -5.61
CA PHE A 113 -7.04 -8.17 -6.43
C PHE A 113 -7.94 -9.20 -7.12
N PRO A 114 -8.94 -9.81 -6.43
CA PRO A 114 -9.91 -10.68 -7.11
C PRO A 114 -10.76 -9.97 -8.17
N ILE A 115 -11.14 -8.72 -7.92
CA ILE A 115 -11.90 -7.90 -8.90
C ILE A 115 -11.05 -7.64 -10.13
N CYS A 116 -9.79 -7.24 -9.96
CA CYS A 116 -8.84 -7.04 -11.06
C CYS A 116 -8.64 -8.33 -11.87
N ARG A 117 -8.53 -9.48 -11.20
CA ARG A 117 -8.44 -10.79 -11.89
C ARG A 117 -9.68 -11.09 -12.72
N TRP A 118 -10.85 -10.90 -12.14
CA TRP A 118 -12.11 -11.11 -12.85
C TRP A 118 -12.19 -10.21 -14.09
N PHE A 119 -11.82 -8.93 -13.94
CA PHE A 119 -11.78 -7.97 -15.03
C PHE A 119 -10.77 -8.38 -16.12
N ALA A 120 -9.55 -8.77 -15.72
CA ALA A 120 -8.53 -9.24 -16.64
C ALA A 120 -9.01 -10.46 -17.47
N LYS A 121 -9.66 -11.43 -16.82
CA LYS A 121 -10.23 -12.60 -17.50
C LYS A 121 -11.35 -12.19 -18.49
N MET A 122 -12.24 -11.29 -18.08
CA MET A 122 -13.37 -10.83 -18.90
C MET A 122 -12.90 -10.12 -20.18
N PHE A 123 -11.88 -9.29 -20.08
CA PHE A 123 -11.35 -8.51 -21.20
C PHE A 123 -10.12 -9.13 -21.85
N LYS A 124 -9.74 -10.35 -21.48
CA LYS A 124 -8.55 -11.05 -21.99
C LYS A 124 -7.25 -10.23 -21.85
N LEU A 125 -7.13 -9.52 -20.74
CA LEU A 125 -5.95 -8.74 -20.39
C LEU A 125 -4.90 -9.62 -19.71
N PRO A 126 -3.59 -9.29 -19.81
CA PRO A 126 -2.57 -10.01 -19.08
C PRO A 126 -2.76 -9.85 -17.56
N MET A 127 -2.36 -10.87 -16.80
CA MET A 127 -2.34 -10.77 -15.35
C MET A 127 -1.25 -9.78 -14.91
N PHE A 128 -1.56 -9.01 -13.90
CA PHE A 128 -0.60 -8.11 -13.27
C PHE A 128 0.30 -8.86 -12.27
N GLY A 129 1.47 -8.29 -11.97
CA GLY A 129 2.37 -8.75 -10.93
C GLY A 129 2.28 -7.87 -9.68
N GLY A 130 2.82 -8.34 -8.59
CA GLY A 130 2.90 -7.60 -7.34
C GLY A 130 4.16 -7.91 -6.54
N PRO A 131 4.36 -7.31 -5.37
CA PRO A 131 5.54 -7.52 -4.56
C PRO A 131 5.62 -8.97 -4.09
N THR A 132 6.75 -9.61 -4.36
CA THR A 132 6.97 -11.00 -3.99
C THR A 132 8.39 -11.19 -3.50
N PHE A 133 8.54 -11.65 -2.26
CA PHE A 133 9.81 -12.09 -1.71
C PHE A 133 9.96 -13.59 -1.98
N ASP A 134 11.00 -13.94 -2.71
CA ASP A 134 11.38 -15.33 -3.02
C ASP A 134 12.72 -15.63 -2.34
N PRO A 135 12.72 -16.38 -1.21
CA PRO A 135 13.95 -16.67 -0.47
C PRO A 135 14.94 -17.55 -1.24
N ALA A 136 14.51 -18.19 -2.33
CA ALA A 136 15.41 -18.94 -3.20
C ALA A 136 16.23 -18.03 -4.13
N LYS A 137 15.76 -16.82 -4.39
CA LYS A 137 16.42 -15.87 -5.31
C LYS A 137 17.13 -14.73 -4.62
N VAL A 138 16.63 -14.34 -3.44
CA VAL A 138 17.10 -13.14 -2.74
C VAL A 138 17.35 -13.45 -1.28
N SER A 139 18.45 -12.97 -0.73
CA SER A 139 18.73 -13.14 0.69
C SER A 139 17.73 -12.37 1.55
N PHE A 140 17.36 -12.96 2.67
CA PHE A 140 16.44 -12.36 3.62
C PHE A 140 16.91 -10.98 4.11
N ALA A 141 18.23 -10.83 4.36
CA ALA A 141 18.80 -9.56 4.78
C ALA A 141 18.66 -8.47 3.70
N ALA A 142 18.83 -8.80 2.43
CA ALA A 142 18.62 -7.85 1.33
C ALA A 142 17.16 -7.42 1.24
N ALA A 143 16.21 -8.36 1.37
CA ALA A 143 14.79 -8.03 1.34
C ALA A 143 14.37 -7.12 2.51
N LEU A 144 14.86 -7.39 3.73
CA LEU A 144 14.64 -6.53 4.89
C LEU A 144 15.19 -5.13 4.69
N TRP A 145 16.43 -5.04 4.17
CA TRP A 145 17.08 -3.77 3.90
C TRP A 145 16.30 -2.95 2.88
N ASP A 146 15.96 -3.57 1.76
CA ASP A 146 15.25 -2.90 0.67
C ASP A 146 13.88 -2.35 1.12
N GLU A 147 13.05 -3.16 1.80
CA GLU A 147 11.76 -2.70 2.30
C GLU A 147 11.89 -1.61 3.37
N GLY A 148 12.83 -1.77 4.30
CA GLY A 148 13.06 -0.79 5.37
C GLY A 148 13.52 0.55 4.83
N VAL A 149 14.55 0.54 3.96
CA VAL A 149 15.12 1.77 3.40
C VAL A 149 14.15 2.44 2.42
N ALA A 150 13.49 1.67 1.55
CA ALA A 150 12.51 2.23 0.63
C ALA A 150 11.34 2.89 1.37
N THR A 151 10.83 2.25 2.44
CA THR A 151 9.76 2.83 3.27
C THR A 151 10.24 4.07 4.01
N PHE A 152 11.47 4.07 4.54
CA PHE A 152 12.08 5.25 5.15
C PHE A 152 12.13 6.44 4.17
N ILE A 153 12.65 6.22 2.96
CA ILE A 153 12.73 7.25 1.91
C ILE A 153 11.34 7.76 1.54
N LEU A 154 10.37 6.86 1.35
CA LEU A 154 8.99 7.24 1.05
C LEU A 154 8.39 8.13 2.13
N CYS A 155 8.52 7.75 3.40
CA CYS A 155 7.96 8.52 4.52
C CYS A 155 8.65 9.88 4.66
N CYS A 156 9.97 9.96 4.54
CA CYS A 156 10.70 11.23 4.53
C CYS A 156 10.23 12.14 3.37
N ALA A 157 10.05 11.59 2.18
CA ALA A 157 9.54 12.35 1.04
C ALA A 157 8.11 12.87 1.28
N ILE A 158 7.23 12.05 1.87
CA ILE A 158 5.88 12.47 2.25
C ILE A 158 5.93 13.65 3.23
N PHE A 159 6.80 13.61 4.26
CA PHE A 159 6.93 14.70 5.21
C PHE A 159 7.43 15.98 4.53
N LEU A 160 8.48 15.89 3.73
CA LEU A 160 9.02 17.05 3.02
C LEU A 160 8.00 17.66 2.06
N LEU A 161 7.35 16.85 1.25
CA LEU A 161 6.43 17.32 0.20
C LEU A 161 5.10 17.83 0.75
N ASN A 162 4.61 17.28 1.86
CA ASN A 162 3.32 17.68 2.41
C ASN A 162 3.43 18.76 3.50
N TRP A 163 4.56 18.87 4.20
CA TRP A 163 4.63 19.72 5.38
C TRP A 163 5.69 20.82 5.27
N GLU A 164 6.84 20.53 4.68
CA GLU A 164 7.98 21.44 4.74
C GLU A 164 8.17 22.29 3.47
N LEU A 165 8.19 21.63 2.31
CA LEU A 165 8.55 22.32 1.08
C LEU A 165 7.43 23.22 0.54
N PRO A 166 7.77 24.33 -0.14
CA PRO A 166 6.79 25.23 -0.77
C PRO A 166 5.87 24.52 -1.76
N VAL A 167 6.33 23.41 -2.36
CA VAL A 167 5.58 22.58 -3.31
C VAL A 167 4.29 22.00 -2.71
N ARG A 168 4.17 21.94 -1.38
CA ARG A 168 2.93 21.54 -0.68
C ARG A 168 1.69 22.33 -1.08
N LYS A 169 1.88 23.56 -1.55
CA LYS A 169 0.80 24.44 -2.02
C LYS A 169 0.31 24.10 -3.44
N ASN A 170 1.10 23.33 -4.19
CA ASN A 170 0.73 22.87 -5.53
C ASN A 170 0.41 21.38 -5.48
N TYR A 171 -0.87 21.08 -5.52
CA TYR A 171 -1.37 19.70 -5.39
C TYR A 171 -0.75 18.74 -6.42
N LEU A 172 -0.81 19.10 -7.71
CA LEU A 172 -0.29 18.24 -8.78
C LEU A 172 1.21 18.01 -8.67
N ALA A 173 1.98 19.08 -8.41
CA ALA A 173 3.43 18.97 -8.26
C ALA A 173 3.79 18.08 -7.07
N LYS A 174 3.13 18.26 -5.94
CA LYS A 174 3.33 17.45 -4.73
C LYS A 174 3.08 15.96 -5.01
N GLN A 175 1.93 15.62 -5.57
CA GLN A 175 1.57 14.24 -5.82
C GLN A 175 2.41 13.60 -6.93
N SER A 176 2.75 14.35 -7.97
CA SER A 176 3.67 13.87 -9.00
C SER A 176 5.06 13.56 -8.45
N LEU A 177 5.59 14.40 -7.56
CA LEU A 177 6.88 14.14 -6.90
C LEU A 177 6.81 12.93 -5.96
N THR A 178 5.71 12.75 -5.23
CA THR A 178 5.49 11.54 -4.43
C THR A 178 5.50 10.30 -5.32
N ALA A 179 4.83 10.33 -6.47
CA ALA A 179 4.82 9.23 -7.41
C ALA A 179 6.22 8.94 -8.00
N VAL A 180 7.01 9.97 -8.27
CA VAL A 180 8.42 9.81 -8.70
C VAL A 180 9.23 9.10 -7.63
N VAL A 181 9.09 9.46 -6.35
CA VAL A 181 9.80 8.77 -5.26
C VAL A 181 9.37 7.31 -5.13
N ILE A 182 8.07 7.02 -5.22
CA ILE A 182 7.58 5.65 -5.21
C ILE A 182 8.20 4.86 -6.35
N ARG A 183 8.19 5.42 -7.55
CA ARG A 183 8.74 4.74 -8.73
C ARG A 183 10.25 4.54 -8.66
N PHE A 184 10.97 5.54 -8.18
CA PHE A 184 12.41 5.43 -7.91
C PHE A 184 12.71 4.28 -6.94
N ASN A 185 11.99 4.19 -5.83
CA ASN A 185 12.16 3.11 -4.87
C ASN A 185 11.89 1.73 -5.48
N LEU A 186 10.83 1.60 -6.29
CA LEU A 186 10.51 0.35 -7.01
C LEU A 186 11.64 -0.14 -7.93
N GLU A 187 12.44 0.77 -8.48
CA GLU A 187 13.54 0.42 -9.37
C GLU A 187 14.86 0.19 -8.64
N MET A 188 15.09 0.91 -7.55
CA MET A 188 16.32 0.81 -6.78
C MET A 188 16.33 -0.33 -5.76
N PHE A 189 15.18 -0.67 -5.18
CA PHE A 189 15.03 -1.64 -4.09
C PHE A 189 14.12 -2.79 -4.54
N SER A 190 14.64 -3.66 -5.40
CA SER A 190 13.82 -4.67 -6.08
C SER A 190 13.82 -6.07 -5.42
N SER A 191 14.60 -6.29 -4.37
CA SER A 191 14.80 -7.61 -3.76
C SER A 191 13.53 -8.27 -3.23
N SER A 192 12.61 -7.46 -2.69
CA SER A 192 11.31 -7.91 -2.15
C SER A 192 10.14 -7.61 -3.10
N GLY A 193 10.41 -7.02 -4.28
CA GLY A 193 9.40 -6.39 -5.11
C GLY A 193 8.95 -5.02 -4.59
N CYS A 194 9.64 -4.50 -3.57
CA CYS A 194 9.52 -3.14 -3.01
C CYS A 194 8.07 -2.69 -2.76
N ALA A 195 7.39 -3.34 -1.84
CA ALA A 195 6.01 -2.98 -1.52
C ALA A 195 5.91 -1.61 -0.83
N MET A 196 6.85 -1.28 0.07
CA MET A 196 6.80 -0.10 0.96
C MET A 196 5.48 0.02 1.73
N ASN A 197 4.68 -1.02 1.70
CA ASN A 197 3.29 -1.04 2.15
C ASN A 197 2.92 -2.43 2.63
N PRO A 198 2.85 -2.67 3.94
CA PRO A 198 2.52 -3.97 4.51
C PRO A 198 1.21 -4.56 4.01
N MET A 199 0.21 -3.72 3.76
CA MET A 199 -1.09 -4.14 3.21
C MET A 199 -0.92 -4.71 1.81
N LEU A 200 -0.18 -4.02 0.92
CA LEU A 200 0.03 -4.49 -0.46
C LEU A 200 0.76 -5.83 -0.49
N GLY A 201 1.87 -5.97 0.25
CA GLY A 201 2.61 -7.23 0.32
C GLY A 201 1.74 -8.39 0.78
N THR A 202 0.93 -8.17 1.82
CA THR A 202 0.11 -9.23 2.41
C THR A 202 -1.13 -9.55 1.58
N CYS A 203 -1.87 -8.54 1.09
CA CYS A 203 -3.04 -8.79 0.26
C CYS A 203 -2.68 -9.43 -1.08
N TRP A 204 -1.53 -9.05 -1.66
CA TRP A 204 -1.00 -9.72 -2.84
C TRP A 204 -0.65 -11.19 -2.57
N ALA A 205 0.04 -11.48 -1.47
CA ALA A 205 0.37 -12.87 -1.10
C ALA A 205 -0.87 -13.72 -0.83
N ILE A 206 -1.88 -13.19 -0.16
CA ILE A 206 -3.18 -13.85 0.04
C ILE A 206 -3.85 -14.12 -1.32
N PHE A 207 -3.81 -13.18 -2.24
CA PHE A 207 -4.34 -13.37 -3.58
C PHE A 207 -3.59 -14.46 -4.33
N LEU A 208 -2.24 -14.47 -4.30
CA LEU A 208 -1.42 -15.50 -4.93
C LEU A 208 -1.69 -16.90 -4.38
N SER A 209 -1.92 -17.05 -3.07
CA SER A 209 -2.25 -18.35 -2.49
C SER A 209 -3.52 -18.93 -3.10
N SER A 210 -4.50 -18.10 -3.42
CA SER A 210 -5.73 -18.54 -4.08
C SER A 210 -5.52 -19.03 -5.51
N GLU A 211 -4.46 -18.58 -6.18
CA GLU A 211 -4.10 -19.06 -7.51
C GLU A 211 -3.40 -20.43 -7.45
N ALA A 212 -2.54 -20.65 -6.43
CA ALA A 212 -1.74 -21.86 -6.29
C ALA A 212 -2.53 -23.03 -5.66
N GLU A 213 -3.41 -22.76 -4.70
CA GLU A 213 -4.06 -23.77 -3.85
C GLU A 213 -5.51 -24.09 -4.26
N GLY A 214 -5.83 -24.01 -5.54
CA GLY A 214 -7.17 -24.37 -6.02
C GLY A 214 -8.29 -23.45 -5.53
N GLY A 215 -7.98 -22.18 -5.34
CA GLY A 215 -8.95 -21.13 -5.05
C GLY A 215 -9.13 -20.81 -3.56
N ARG A 216 -8.25 -21.26 -2.69
CA ARG A 216 -8.30 -20.93 -1.26
C ARG A 216 -7.43 -19.72 -0.95
N TYR A 217 -8.02 -18.72 -0.31
CA TYR A 217 -7.29 -17.57 0.22
C TYR A 217 -6.68 -17.93 1.57
N ALA A 218 -5.35 -17.87 1.67
CA ALA A 218 -4.63 -18.13 2.90
C ALA A 218 -3.64 -17.00 3.21
N PHE A 219 -3.50 -16.68 4.49
CA PHE A 219 -2.42 -15.79 4.92
C PHE A 219 -1.06 -16.48 4.73
N PRO A 220 0.00 -15.72 4.40
CA PRO A 220 1.33 -16.26 4.30
C PRO A 220 1.74 -17.03 5.56
N GLY A 221 2.08 -18.31 5.42
CA GLY A 221 2.51 -19.14 6.54
C GLY A 221 3.99 -18.95 6.90
N ASP A 222 4.79 -18.40 6.00
CA ASP A 222 6.20 -18.16 6.24
C ASP A 222 6.40 -16.86 7.06
N PRO A 223 7.01 -16.92 8.26
CA PRO A 223 7.30 -15.75 9.07
C PRO A 223 8.16 -14.69 8.37
N SER A 224 9.00 -15.08 7.41
CA SER A 224 9.86 -14.17 6.66
C SER A 224 9.06 -13.10 5.91
N HIS A 225 7.85 -13.42 5.46
CA HIS A 225 6.92 -12.47 4.85
C HIS A 225 6.61 -11.29 5.79
N TYR A 226 6.30 -11.59 7.04
CA TYR A 226 5.92 -10.56 8.03
C TYR A 226 7.14 -9.74 8.47
N TRP A 227 8.29 -10.37 8.61
CA TRP A 227 9.53 -9.63 8.86
C TRP A 227 9.85 -8.68 7.72
N CYS A 228 9.72 -9.13 6.47
CA CYS A 228 10.01 -8.32 5.29
C CYS A 228 9.04 -7.15 5.16
N TYR A 229 7.75 -7.41 5.05
CA TYR A 229 6.79 -6.36 4.71
C TYR A 229 6.28 -5.56 5.91
N TRP A 230 6.20 -6.17 7.10
CA TRP A 230 5.68 -5.49 8.29
C TRP A 230 6.79 -4.93 9.17
N VAL A 231 7.70 -5.79 9.63
CA VAL A 231 8.72 -5.34 10.58
C VAL A 231 9.68 -4.37 9.92
N ALA A 232 10.23 -4.69 8.75
CA ALA A 232 11.14 -3.80 8.03
C ALA A 232 10.42 -2.51 7.58
N GLY A 233 9.21 -2.61 7.00
CA GLY A 233 8.42 -1.46 6.60
C GLY A 233 8.07 -0.53 7.78
N PHE A 234 7.60 -1.08 8.89
CA PHE A 234 7.31 -0.29 10.10
C PHE A 234 8.58 0.31 10.73
N THR A 235 9.69 -0.41 10.72
CA THR A 235 10.97 0.12 11.18
C THR A 235 11.39 1.32 10.34
N GLY A 236 11.31 1.22 9.01
CA GLY A 236 11.59 2.34 8.11
C GLY A 236 10.69 3.55 8.38
N ALA A 237 9.39 3.33 8.56
CA ALA A 237 8.43 4.38 8.88
C ALA A 237 8.71 5.07 10.23
N LEU A 238 9.01 4.29 11.27
CA LEU A 238 9.33 4.82 12.60
C LEU A 238 10.66 5.58 12.61
N LEU A 239 11.68 5.07 11.92
CA LEU A 239 12.95 5.78 11.77
C LEU A 239 12.79 7.11 11.03
N ALA A 240 11.97 7.13 9.97
CA ALA A 240 11.64 8.38 9.27
C ALA A 240 10.91 9.37 10.18
N SER A 241 9.96 8.89 10.99
CA SER A 241 9.23 9.72 11.94
C SER A 241 10.14 10.29 13.03
N LEU A 242 11.04 9.46 13.57
CA LEU A 242 12.04 9.89 14.55
C LEU A 242 13.00 10.93 13.95
N PHE A 243 13.49 10.67 12.75
CA PHE A 243 14.37 11.61 12.04
C PHE A 243 13.67 12.95 11.80
N TYR A 244 12.42 12.91 11.32
CA TYR A 244 11.62 14.13 11.13
C TYR A 244 11.39 14.86 12.45
N SER A 245 11.04 14.15 13.53
CA SER A 245 10.85 14.73 14.86
C SER A 245 12.09 15.46 15.36
N LEU A 246 13.27 14.85 15.21
CA LEU A 246 14.55 15.46 15.61
C LEU A 246 14.86 16.72 14.79
N CYS A 247 14.53 16.75 13.51
CA CYS A 247 14.79 17.89 12.64
C CYS A 247 13.77 19.03 12.82
N SER A 248 12.51 18.72 13.04
CA SER A 248 11.40 19.70 13.08
C SER A 248 10.99 20.14 14.49
N GLY A 249 11.45 19.44 15.53
CA GLY A 249 11.00 19.63 16.90
C GLY A 249 9.58 19.09 17.16
N THR A 250 8.98 18.37 16.22
CA THR A 250 7.67 17.73 16.41
C THR A 250 7.78 16.60 17.44
N GLN A 251 6.78 16.45 18.30
CA GLN A 251 6.76 15.38 19.30
C GLN A 251 6.70 13.99 18.64
N PHE A 252 7.46 13.03 19.20
CA PHE A 252 7.47 11.64 18.78
C PHE A 252 6.80 10.80 19.87
N PHE A 253 5.67 10.17 19.56
CA PHE A 253 4.81 9.48 20.52
C PHE A 253 4.40 10.36 21.72
N GLY A 254 3.98 11.60 21.44
CA GLY A 254 3.50 12.56 22.42
C GLY A 254 2.00 12.52 22.62
#